data_fa902659c9c986cf0de0861054be4d27
#
_entry.id   fa902659c9c986cf0de0861054be4d27
#
_cell.length_a   1.000
_cell.length_b   1.000
_cell.length_c   1.000
_cell.angle_alpha   90.00
_cell.angle_beta   90.00
_cell.angle_gamma   90.00
#
_symmetry.space_group_name_H-M   'P 1'
#
loop_
_entity.id
_entity.type
_entity.pdbx_description
1 polymer ?
#
loop_
_entity_poly.entity_id
_entity_poly.type
_entity_poly.pdbx_seq_one_letter_code
_entity_poly.pdbx_strand_id
1 'polypeptide(L)'
;MSRSNAYQQKNLTRGSIIKIIYDSIIKSSKKFGLKTVGKQIEKYFKTNKFKIDKILSYEHIPIPVFESEDNYAKLADFVMELPQKIYEDNSDKLKGVFIFIDEIQLIKDLDNVDKFLWYMRSFIQNQKNVAYLFCGSMSLKDSLINDLNGKEGAFGGRILTIEIHPFSKQTTIDYIKSLPRNIQMDEDASERFYKCTRGIPYYINIFAKILPENITLTENNIIELFKDSIEYLAVHFVFMWSKLTFQEQKIIISLLDNPKKRIEIANALKVTSGSLNRPLNRLLDFDLIEYVNDKYQITDPIFSNWLRNSYEKNG
;
A
#
# COMPACT_ATOMS: atom_id res chain seq x y z
N MET A 1 1.47 5.19 16.12
CA MET A 1 1.74 5.27 14.67
C MET A 1 1.37 6.65 14.19
N SER A 2 2.32 7.50 13.86
CA SER A 2 2.03 8.78 13.23
C SER A 2 2.06 8.55 11.72
N ARG A 3 0.89 8.55 11.10
CA ARG A 3 0.79 8.65 9.65
C ARG A 3 1.31 10.04 9.28
N SER A 4 2.54 10.13 8.78
CA SER A 4 3.02 11.34 8.14
C SER A 4 2.25 11.47 6.82
N ASN A 5 1.63 12.64 6.63
CA ASN A 5 0.82 12.98 5.46
C ASN A 5 1.67 12.91 4.17
N ALA A 6 1.82 11.75 3.57
CA ALA A 6 2.38 11.58 2.23
C ALA A 6 1.47 12.18 1.12
N TYR A 7 0.25 12.57 1.48
CA TYR A 7 -0.77 13.06 0.54
C TYR A 7 -0.57 14.51 0.06
N GLN A 8 0.44 15.24 0.53
CA GLN A 8 0.65 16.65 0.13
C GLN A 8 1.89 16.93 -0.73
N GLN A 9 2.70 15.92 -1.08
CA GLN A 9 3.85 16.18 -1.95
C GLN A 9 3.55 15.81 -3.40
N LYS A 10 3.26 16.81 -4.20
CA LYS A 10 3.00 16.74 -5.65
C LYS A 10 4.17 16.18 -6.48
N ASN A 11 5.38 16.06 -5.93
CA ASN A 11 6.55 15.47 -6.58
C ASN A 11 7.37 14.68 -5.55
N LEU A 12 7.25 13.37 -5.56
CA LEU A 12 8.12 12.50 -4.79
C LEU A 12 9.52 12.55 -5.41
N THR A 13 10.52 12.98 -4.63
CA THR A 13 11.92 13.02 -5.05
C THR A 13 12.74 12.07 -4.19
N ARG A 14 13.90 11.63 -4.69
CA ARG A 14 14.84 10.84 -3.87
C ARG A 14 15.16 11.54 -2.56
N GLY A 15 15.29 12.88 -2.58
CA GLY A 15 15.52 13.68 -1.40
C GLY A 15 14.42 13.62 -0.37
N SER A 16 13.17 13.66 -0.80
CA SER A 16 12.04 13.56 0.12
C SER A 16 11.95 12.18 0.76
N ILE A 17 12.28 11.10 0.03
CA ILE A 17 12.29 9.74 0.59
C ILE A 17 13.40 9.60 1.65
N ILE A 18 14.62 10.02 1.34
CA ILE A 18 15.74 9.97 2.28
C ILE A 18 15.44 10.78 3.54
N LYS A 19 14.81 11.94 3.39
CA LYS A 19 14.36 12.76 4.53
C LYS A 19 13.32 12.04 5.39
N ILE A 20 12.33 11.39 4.77
CA ILE A 20 11.29 10.61 5.48
C ILE A 20 11.94 9.46 6.27
N ILE A 21 12.89 8.74 5.66
CA ILE A 21 13.64 7.68 6.32
C ILE A 21 14.41 8.25 7.52
N TYR A 22 15.15 9.33 7.33
CA TYR A 22 15.90 10.00 8.39
C TYR A 22 15.00 10.40 9.57
N ASP A 23 13.92 11.15 9.30
CA ASP A 23 13.01 11.66 10.32
C ASP A 23 12.37 10.48 11.11
N SER A 24 12.05 9.40 10.42
CA SER A 24 11.47 8.19 11.02
C SER A 24 12.47 7.47 11.94
N ILE A 25 13.72 7.33 11.53
CA ILE A 25 14.79 6.74 12.33
C ILE A 25 15.01 7.58 13.60
N ILE A 26 15.11 8.91 13.46
CA ILE A 26 15.32 9.82 14.60
C ILE A 26 14.17 9.73 15.60
N LYS A 27 12.94 9.78 15.11
CA LYS A 27 11.74 9.69 15.96
C LYS A 27 11.67 8.36 16.72
N SER A 28 11.97 7.26 16.03
CA SER A 28 11.97 5.92 16.64
C SER A 28 13.08 5.78 17.70
N SER A 29 14.29 6.26 17.38
CA SER A 29 15.43 6.22 18.29
C SER A 29 15.18 6.97 19.59
N LYS A 30 14.52 8.11 19.55
CA LYS A 30 14.07 8.86 20.73
C LYS A 30 13.07 8.03 21.57
N LYS A 31 12.09 7.43 20.93
CA LYS A 31 11.06 6.62 21.61
C LYS A 31 11.67 5.46 22.40
N PHE A 32 12.75 4.87 21.86
CA PHE A 32 13.47 3.76 22.51
C PHE A 32 14.60 4.23 23.44
N GLY A 33 14.76 5.54 23.67
CA GLY A 33 15.78 6.08 24.56
C GLY A 33 17.23 5.87 24.08
N LEU A 34 17.45 5.71 22.78
CA LEU A 34 18.77 5.50 22.18
C LEU A 34 19.54 6.84 22.12
N LYS A 35 20.29 7.14 23.16
CA LYS A 35 21.00 8.42 23.32
C LYS A 35 22.16 8.63 22.33
N THR A 36 22.67 7.57 21.73
CA THR A 36 23.84 7.58 20.84
C THR A 36 23.57 8.19 19.48
N VAL A 37 22.31 8.13 19.00
CA VAL A 37 21.95 8.61 17.64
C VAL A 37 22.24 10.11 17.48
N GLY A 38 21.88 10.94 18.45
CA GLY A 38 22.16 12.38 18.40
C GLY A 38 23.66 12.68 18.33
N LYS A 39 24.48 11.97 19.10
CA LYS A 39 25.94 12.12 19.09
C LYS A 39 26.57 11.69 17.77
N GLN A 40 26.07 10.64 17.15
CA GLN A 40 26.55 10.17 15.84
C GLN A 40 26.23 11.17 14.73
N ILE A 41 25.02 11.70 14.74
CA ILE A 41 24.60 12.74 13.80
C ILE A 41 25.52 13.98 13.95
N GLU A 42 25.72 14.43 15.18
CA GLU A 42 26.59 15.57 15.46
C GLU A 42 28.05 15.31 15.03
N LYS A 43 28.58 14.11 15.31
CA LYS A 43 29.90 13.69 14.88
C LYS A 43 30.02 13.66 13.36
N TYR A 44 29.04 13.11 12.68
CA TYR A 44 29.01 13.01 11.22
C TYR A 44 29.04 14.41 10.57
N PHE A 45 28.21 15.34 11.05
CA PHE A 45 28.16 16.70 10.52
C PHE A 45 29.47 17.48 10.79
N LYS A 46 30.07 17.32 11.97
CA LYS A 46 31.37 17.93 12.30
C LYS A 46 32.49 17.37 11.41
N THR A 47 32.51 16.05 11.19
CA THR A 47 33.58 15.39 10.41
C THR A 47 33.53 15.76 8.94
N ASN A 48 32.33 15.87 8.36
CA ASN A 48 32.17 16.11 6.91
C ASN A 48 32.11 17.58 6.52
N LYS A 49 32.36 18.51 7.46
CA LYS A 49 32.42 19.98 7.23
C LYS A 49 31.22 20.50 6.43
N PHE A 50 30.01 19.99 6.72
CA PHE A 50 28.80 20.51 6.09
C PHE A 50 28.67 22.02 6.44
N LYS A 51 28.53 22.86 5.43
CA LYS A 51 28.04 24.23 5.64
C LYS A 51 26.56 24.11 6.02
N ILE A 52 26.29 24.27 7.28
CA ILE A 52 24.93 24.22 7.82
C ILE A 52 24.39 25.64 7.77
N ASP A 53 23.82 26.05 6.66
CA ASP A 53 23.31 27.44 6.49
C ASP A 53 22.01 27.68 7.26
N LYS A 54 21.25 26.64 7.59
CA LYS A 54 20.12 26.71 8.52
C LYS A 54 19.94 25.38 9.24
N ILE A 55 20.09 25.42 10.55
CA ILE A 55 19.67 24.30 11.43
C ILE A 55 18.22 24.54 11.75
N LEU A 56 17.33 23.79 11.12
CA LEU A 56 15.98 23.61 11.65
C LEU A 56 16.09 22.59 12.79
N SER A 57 16.14 23.06 14.01
CA SER A 57 16.14 22.19 15.17
C SER A 57 14.71 21.75 15.47
N TYR A 58 14.40 20.48 15.26
CA TYR A 58 13.24 19.87 15.89
C TYR A 58 13.73 19.20 17.17
N GLU A 59 13.37 19.77 18.32
CA GLU A 59 13.75 19.25 19.65
C GLU A 59 15.26 18.94 19.83
N HIS A 60 16.13 19.87 19.44
CA HIS A 60 17.60 19.80 19.59
C HIS A 60 18.36 18.80 18.70
N ILE A 61 17.73 18.23 17.68
CA ILE A 61 18.45 17.48 16.65
C ILE A 61 18.53 18.34 15.39
N PRO A 62 19.74 18.62 14.87
CA PRO A 62 19.90 19.41 13.66
C PRO A 62 19.31 18.66 12.45
N ILE A 63 18.37 19.29 11.75
CA ILE A 63 17.90 18.85 10.44
C ILE A 63 18.66 19.69 9.42
N PRO A 64 19.58 19.10 8.66
CA PRO A 64 20.32 19.84 7.66
C PRO A 64 19.40 20.23 6.49
N VAL A 65 19.47 21.49 6.08
CA VAL A 65 18.88 21.95 4.82
C VAL A 65 20.03 22.06 3.82
N PHE A 66 19.90 21.39 2.68
CA PHE A 66 20.97 21.29 1.68
C PHE A 66 20.65 22.14 0.45
N GLU A 67 21.63 22.91 0.03
CA GLU A 67 21.55 23.75 -1.17
C GLU A 67 22.28 23.15 -2.39
N SER A 68 23.00 22.02 -2.23
CA SER A 68 23.74 21.40 -3.33
C SER A 68 23.53 19.89 -3.43
N GLU A 69 23.58 19.34 -4.66
CA GLU A 69 23.44 17.91 -4.94
C GLU A 69 24.53 17.05 -4.25
N ASP A 70 25.78 17.55 -4.15
CA ASP A 70 26.89 16.82 -3.51
C ASP A 70 26.64 16.62 -2.00
N ASN A 71 26.05 17.60 -1.33
CA ASN A 71 25.71 17.50 0.09
C ASN A 71 24.56 16.53 0.29
N TYR A 72 23.65 16.47 -0.68
CA TYR A 72 22.54 15.53 -0.65
C TYR A 72 23.03 14.07 -0.73
N ALA A 73 23.92 13.74 -1.66
CA ALA A 73 24.44 12.38 -1.83
C ALA A 73 25.10 11.88 -0.52
N LYS A 74 25.94 12.69 0.10
CA LYS A 74 26.59 12.34 1.39
C LYS A 74 25.58 12.12 2.51
N LEU A 75 24.52 12.95 2.58
CA LEU A 75 23.46 12.72 3.57
C LEU A 75 22.72 11.43 3.30
N ALA A 76 22.38 11.16 2.04
CA ALA A 76 21.69 9.94 1.67
C ALA A 76 22.50 8.71 2.11
N ASP A 77 23.80 8.69 1.85
CA ASP A 77 24.70 7.62 2.29
C ASP A 77 24.68 7.48 3.81
N PHE A 78 24.80 8.59 4.55
CA PHE A 78 24.73 8.57 6.01
C PHE A 78 23.40 8.01 6.53
N VAL A 79 22.28 8.44 5.95
CA VAL A 79 20.94 7.97 6.36
C VAL A 79 20.78 6.47 6.12
N MET A 80 21.29 5.99 4.98
CA MET A 80 21.24 4.57 4.65
C MET A 80 22.18 3.72 5.53
N GLU A 81 23.28 4.26 6.02
CA GLU A 81 24.18 3.58 6.98
C GLU A 81 23.68 3.63 8.43
N LEU A 82 22.83 4.60 8.76
CA LEU A 82 22.43 4.90 10.13
C LEU A 82 21.80 3.70 10.88
N PRO A 83 20.96 2.85 10.27
CA PRO A 83 20.42 1.66 10.94
C PRO A 83 21.49 0.71 11.47
N GLN A 84 22.52 0.45 10.67
CA GLN A 84 23.66 -0.39 11.06
C GLN A 84 24.45 0.22 12.21
N LYS A 85 24.74 1.51 12.14
CA LYS A 85 25.45 2.24 13.21
C LYS A 85 24.65 2.26 14.52
N ILE A 86 23.33 2.40 14.45
CA ILE A 86 22.46 2.31 15.62
C ILE A 86 22.54 0.94 16.26
N TYR A 87 22.52 -0.12 15.46
CA TYR A 87 22.68 -1.48 15.97
C TYR A 87 24.04 -1.67 16.64
N GLU A 88 25.13 -1.30 15.97
CA GLU A 88 26.49 -1.47 16.47
C GLU A 88 26.72 -0.75 17.81
N ASP A 89 26.22 0.48 17.94
CA ASP A 89 26.36 1.27 19.17
C ASP A 89 25.48 0.78 20.34
N ASN A 90 24.49 -0.06 20.06
CA ASN A 90 23.53 -0.54 21.05
C ASN A 90 23.39 -2.06 20.99
N SER A 91 24.39 -2.78 20.53
CA SER A 91 24.38 -4.24 20.37
C SER A 91 24.22 -5.01 21.70
N ASP A 92 24.51 -4.36 22.82
CA ASP A 92 24.23 -4.85 24.17
C ASP A 92 22.72 -4.86 24.52
N LYS A 93 21.92 -4.02 23.87
CA LYS A 93 20.49 -3.83 24.15
C LYS A 93 19.60 -4.27 23.01
N LEU A 94 20.09 -4.22 21.76
CA LEU A 94 19.33 -4.52 20.56
C LEU A 94 19.75 -5.87 19.98
N LYS A 95 18.76 -6.69 19.63
CA LYS A 95 18.99 -7.93 18.86
C LYS A 95 19.09 -7.64 17.35
N GLY A 96 18.54 -6.54 16.90
CA GLY A 96 18.51 -6.10 15.50
C GLY A 96 17.69 -4.85 15.31
N VAL A 97 17.68 -4.32 14.09
CA VAL A 97 16.89 -3.17 13.66
C VAL A 97 15.98 -3.58 12.53
N PHE A 98 14.71 -3.20 12.58
CA PHE A 98 13.75 -3.38 11.50
C PHE A 98 13.38 -2.03 10.89
N ILE A 99 13.51 -1.93 9.58
CA ILE A 99 13.09 -0.77 8.78
C ILE A 99 11.86 -1.17 7.99
N PHE A 100 10.73 -0.53 8.28
CA PHE A 100 9.48 -0.72 7.55
C PHE A 100 9.30 0.45 6.59
N ILE A 101 9.18 0.15 5.30
CA ILE A 101 8.86 1.10 4.25
C ILE A 101 7.49 0.73 3.71
N ASP A 102 6.50 1.54 4.07
CA ASP A 102 5.11 1.38 3.64
C ASP A 102 4.86 2.14 2.35
N GLU A 103 3.85 1.71 1.59
CA GLU A 103 3.47 2.30 0.30
C GLU A 103 4.62 2.36 -0.71
N ILE A 104 5.44 1.29 -0.77
CA ILE A 104 6.64 1.26 -1.62
C ILE A 104 6.33 1.54 -3.10
N GLN A 105 5.10 1.26 -3.58
CA GLN A 105 4.70 1.54 -4.96
C GLN A 105 4.77 3.02 -5.33
N LEU A 106 4.78 3.94 -4.36
CA LEU A 106 4.91 5.37 -4.62
C LEU A 106 6.27 5.73 -5.24
N ILE A 107 7.29 4.88 -5.08
CA ILE A 107 8.59 5.13 -5.72
C ILE A 107 8.53 5.05 -7.25
N LYS A 108 7.47 4.48 -7.84
CA LYS A 108 7.27 4.47 -9.30
C LYS A 108 7.22 5.87 -9.90
N ASP A 109 6.83 6.87 -9.11
CA ASP A 109 6.78 8.26 -9.52
C ASP A 109 8.16 8.94 -9.55
N LEU A 110 9.23 8.21 -9.14
CA LEU A 110 10.60 8.70 -9.18
C LEU A 110 11.19 8.61 -10.59
N ASP A 111 11.90 9.66 -10.98
CA ASP A 111 12.80 9.57 -12.12
C ASP A 111 13.91 8.54 -11.85
N ASN A 112 14.07 7.55 -12.75
CA ASN A 112 15.07 6.48 -12.65
C ASN A 112 14.94 5.62 -11.37
N VAL A 113 13.77 5.01 -11.17
CA VAL A 113 13.46 4.07 -10.07
C VAL A 113 14.54 3.01 -9.92
N ASP A 114 14.99 2.39 -11.02
CA ASP A 114 16.04 1.35 -11.01
C ASP A 114 17.31 1.81 -10.30
N LYS A 115 17.81 3.02 -10.65
CA LYS A 115 19.00 3.57 -10.00
C LYS A 115 18.81 3.78 -8.51
N PHE A 116 17.62 4.14 -8.09
CA PHE A 116 17.29 4.31 -6.67
C PHE A 116 17.25 2.96 -5.95
N LEU A 117 16.65 1.94 -6.54
CA LEU A 117 16.62 0.59 -5.99
C LEU A 117 18.01 -0.03 -5.88
N TRP A 118 18.85 0.13 -6.91
CA TRP A 118 20.26 -0.32 -6.88
C TRP A 118 21.07 0.44 -5.83
N TYR A 119 20.82 1.73 -5.65
CA TYR A 119 21.41 2.52 -4.58
C TYR A 119 21.02 1.98 -3.21
N MET A 120 19.74 1.77 -2.94
CA MET A 120 19.29 1.16 -1.67
C MET A 120 19.94 -0.21 -1.43
N ARG A 121 19.99 -1.06 -2.46
CA ARG A 121 20.63 -2.37 -2.36
C ARG A 121 22.09 -2.29 -1.93
N SER A 122 22.86 -1.33 -2.45
CA SER A 122 24.29 -1.20 -2.12
C SER A 122 24.55 -1.08 -0.62
N PHE A 123 23.60 -0.52 0.13
CA PHE A 123 23.65 -0.44 1.60
C PHE A 123 23.03 -1.66 2.26
N ILE A 124 21.81 -2.02 1.86
CA ILE A 124 21.02 -3.08 2.51
C ILE A 124 21.79 -4.41 2.54
N GLN A 125 22.42 -4.79 1.44
CA GLN A 125 23.14 -6.07 1.35
C GLN A 125 24.36 -6.19 2.26
N ASN A 126 24.91 -5.07 2.74
CA ASN A 126 26.09 -5.02 3.59
C ASN A 126 25.76 -4.89 5.07
N GLN A 127 24.52 -4.68 5.42
CA GLN A 127 24.08 -4.49 6.81
C GLN A 127 23.81 -5.85 7.48
N LYS A 128 24.35 -5.98 8.69
CA LYS A 128 24.15 -7.16 9.55
C LYS A 128 23.18 -6.80 10.66
N ASN A 129 22.26 -7.71 10.98
CA ASN A 129 21.24 -7.47 12.03
C ASN A 129 20.30 -6.28 11.74
N VAL A 130 20.19 -5.88 10.48
CA VAL A 130 19.19 -4.92 10.00
C VAL A 130 18.33 -5.63 8.95
N ALA A 131 17.03 -5.62 9.15
CA ALA A 131 16.06 -6.18 8.22
C ALA A 131 15.18 -5.09 7.63
N TYR A 132 14.91 -5.18 6.34
CA TYR A 132 14.03 -4.27 5.61
C TYR A 132 12.76 -5.00 5.21
N LEU A 133 11.62 -4.37 5.44
CA LEU A 133 10.32 -4.83 5.02
C LEU A 133 9.68 -3.74 4.15
N PHE A 134 9.38 -4.10 2.91
CA PHE A 134 8.66 -3.25 1.96
C PHE A 134 7.20 -3.70 1.94
N CYS A 135 6.29 -2.79 2.22
CA CYS A 135 4.86 -3.03 2.14
C CYS A 135 4.24 -2.15 1.05
N GLY A 136 3.22 -2.64 0.38
CA GLY A 136 2.52 -1.83 -0.62
C GLY A 136 1.35 -2.57 -1.25
N SER A 137 0.44 -1.81 -1.82
CA SER A 137 -0.71 -2.33 -2.58
C SER A 137 -0.27 -2.59 -4.02
N MET A 138 0.27 -3.79 -4.27
CA MET A 138 0.76 -4.22 -5.58
C MET A 138 0.35 -5.66 -5.84
N SER A 139 -0.03 -5.97 -7.07
CA SER A 139 -0.17 -7.37 -7.50
C SER A 139 1.22 -7.98 -7.75
N LEU A 140 1.34 -9.30 -7.67
CA LEU A 140 2.59 -10.00 -8.00
C LEU A 140 3.05 -9.78 -9.46
N LYS A 141 2.16 -9.30 -10.33
CA LYS A 141 2.45 -8.96 -11.73
C LYS A 141 2.92 -7.53 -11.91
N ASP A 142 2.96 -6.73 -10.85
CA ASP A 142 3.40 -5.35 -10.89
C ASP A 142 4.86 -5.26 -11.33
N SER A 143 5.16 -4.33 -12.23
CA SER A 143 6.51 -4.12 -12.74
C SER A 143 7.51 -3.84 -11.62
N LEU A 144 7.11 -3.10 -10.58
CA LEU A 144 7.97 -2.80 -9.45
C LEU A 144 8.40 -4.06 -8.67
N ILE A 145 7.55 -5.08 -8.59
CA ILE A 145 7.93 -6.37 -7.99
C ILE A 145 9.07 -7.02 -8.81
N ASN A 146 9.01 -6.94 -10.14
CA ASN A 146 10.09 -7.42 -11.00
C ASN A 146 11.35 -6.57 -10.86
N ASP A 147 11.22 -5.24 -10.79
CA ASP A 147 12.34 -4.31 -10.59
C ASP A 147 13.02 -4.53 -9.23
N LEU A 148 12.25 -4.89 -8.20
CA LEU A 148 12.77 -5.25 -6.88
C LEU A 148 13.40 -6.65 -6.87
N ASN A 149 12.63 -7.68 -7.20
CA ASN A 149 12.94 -9.07 -6.88
C ASN A 149 13.04 -9.99 -8.11
N GLY A 150 12.82 -9.49 -9.33
CA GLY A 150 13.02 -10.26 -10.55
C GLY A 150 14.47 -10.70 -10.71
N LYS A 151 14.73 -11.63 -11.64
CA LYS A 151 16.08 -12.16 -11.92
C LYS A 151 17.10 -11.05 -12.21
N GLU A 152 16.67 -10.01 -12.92
CA GLU A 152 17.47 -8.82 -13.24
C GLU A 152 17.14 -7.63 -12.33
N GLY A 153 16.21 -7.80 -11.40
CA GLY A 153 15.80 -6.77 -10.46
C GLY A 153 16.90 -6.42 -9.44
N ALA A 154 16.75 -5.29 -8.78
CA ALA A 154 17.76 -4.76 -7.88
C ALA A 154 18.22 -5.77 -6.83
N PHE A 155 17.34 -6.59 -6.29
CA PHE A 155 17.69 -7.56 -5.26
C PHE A 155 17.85 -9.01 -5.79
N GLY A 156 17.60 -9.26 -7.08
CA GLY A 156 17.94 -10.51 -7.75
C GLY A 156 17.40 -11.77 -7.06
N GLY A 157 16.12 -11.80 -6.69
CA GLY A 157 15.48 -12.94 -6.04
C GLY A 157 15.84 -13.14 -4.56
N ARG A 158 16.48 -12.17 -3.90
CA ARG A 158 16.90 -12.27 -2.50
C ARG A 158 15.88 -11.71 -1.50
N ILE A 159 14.80 -11.11 -1.99
CA ILE A 159 13.67 -10.66 -1.15
C ILE A 159 12.64 -11.78 -1.08
N LEU A 160 12.23 -12.14 0.13
CA LEU A 160 11.08 -13.00 0.33
C LEU A 160 9.81 -12.18 0.07
N THR A 161 9.07 -12.55 -0.96
CA THR A 161 7.78 -11.92 -1.28
C THR A 161 6.67 -12.68 -0.57
N ILE A 162 5.85 -11.96 0.19
CA ILE A 162 4.67 -12.49 0.90
C ILE A 162 3.45 -11.76 0.37
N GLU A 163 2.52 -12.51 -0.21
CA GLU A 163 1.23 -11.99 -0.63
C GLU A 163 0.23 -12.12 0.51
N ILE A 164 -0.46 -11.01 0.82
CA ILE A 164 -1.52 -11.01 1.84
C ILE A 164 -2.86 -11.12 1.12
N HIS A 165 -3.44 -12.31 1.21
CA HIS A 165 -4.75 -12.60 0.63
C HIS A 165 -5.89 -12.16 1.55
N PRO A 166 -7.11 -11.95 1.01
CA PRO A 166 -8.31 -11.84 1.82
C PRO A 166 -8.47 -13.02 2.79
N PHE A 167 -9.15 -12.80 3.89
CA PHE A 167 -9.44 -13.87 4.85
C PHE A 167 -10.24 -15.00 4.23
N SER A 168 -9.95 -16.23 4.65
CA SER A 168 -10.81 -17.37 4.32
C SER A 168 -12.21 -17.20 4.95
N LYS A 169 -13.19 -17.97 4.48
CA LYS A 169 -14.53 -18.01 5.11
C LYS A 169 -14.41 -18.30 6.61
N GLN A 170 -13.64 -19.32 6.97
CA GLN A 170 -13.46 -19.70 8.37
C GLN A 170 -12.84 -18.57 9.18
N THR A 171 -11.76 -17.97 8.71
CA THR A 171 -11.10 -16.84 9.37
C THR A 171 -12.05 -15.64 9.53
N THR A 172 -12.88 -15.36 8.53
CA THR A 172 -13.89 -14.28 8.58
C THR A 172 -14.92 -14.53 9.69
N ILE A 173 -15.45 -15.76 9.76
CA ILE A 173 -16.41 -16.14 10.78
C ILE A 173 -15.79 -16.11 12.19
N ASP A 174 -14.58 -16.64 12.34
CA ASP A 174 -13.87 -16.65 13.61
C ASP A 174 -13.57 -15.22 14.10
N TYR A 175 -13.22 -14.33 13.17
CA TYR A 175 -13.04 -12.92 13.49
C TYR A 175 -14.35 -12.28 14.01
N ILE A 176 -15.49 -12.49 13.34
CA ILE A 176 -16.79 -11.97 13.80
C ILE A 176 -17.13 -12.51 15.20
N LYS A 177 -16.90 -13.80 15.45
CA LYS A 177 -17.12 -14.41 16.76
C LYS A 177 -16.17 -13.87 17.85
N SER A 178 -14.99 -13.39 17.47
CA SER A 178 -14.00 -12.82 18.40
C SER A 178 -14.31 -11.37 18.81
N LEU A 179 -15.24 -10.71 18.13
CA LEU A 179 -15.64 -9.34 18.50
C LEU A 179 -16.30 -9.33 19.87
N PRO A 180 -16.11 -8.25 20.67
CA PRO A 180 -16.76 -8.12 21.99
C PRO A 180 -18.25 -7.78 21.85
N ARG A 181 -18.97 -8.52 20.99
CA ARG A 181 -20.37 -8.33 20.61
C ARG A 181 -21.01 -9.68 20.40
N ASN A 182 -22.23 -9.86 20.85
CA ASN A 182 -22.97 -11.12 20.67
C ASN A 182 -23.65 -11.17 19.29
N ILE A 183 -22.85 -11.37 18.23
CA ILE A 183 -23.32 -11.54 16.86
C ILE A 183 -23.44 -13.03 16.58
N GLN A 184 -24.66 -13.48 16.26
CA GLN A 184 -24.96 -14.87 15.90
C GLN A 184 -25.46 -14.92 14.45
N MET A 185 -24.93 -15.87 13.69
CA MET A 185 -25.33 -16.12 12.30
C MET A 185 -25.54 -17.60 12.13
N ASP A 186 -26.60 -18.00 11.45
CA ASP A 186 -26.73 -19.36 10.95
C ASP A 186 -25.70 -19.65 9.83
N GLU A 187 -25.69 -20.87 9.33
CA GLU A 187 -24.72 -21.27 8.31
C GLU A 187 -24.88 -20.49 7.00
N ASP A 188 -26.13 -20.29 6.56
CA ASP A 188 -26.45 -19.59 5.32
C ASP A 188 -26.14 -18.09 5.45
N ALA A 189 -26.42 -17.48 6.59
CA ALA A 189 -26.02 -16.10 6.89
C ALA A 189 -24.50 -15.92 6.88
N SER A 190 -23.78 -16.87 7.48
CA SER A 190 -22.31 -16.87 7.51
C SER A 190 -21.71 -16.99 6.10
N GLU A 191 -22.27 -17.87 5.28
CA GLU A 191 -21.90 -18.03 3.87
C GLU A 191 -22.18 -16.74 3.08
N ARG A 192 -23.37 -16.14 3.28
CA ARG A 192 -23.77 -14.90 2.62
C ARG A 192 -22.88 -13.72 3.04
N PHE A 193 -22.59 -13.59 4.31
CA PHE A 193 -21.69 -12.55 4.82
C PHE A 193 -20.29 -12.65 4.19
N TYR A 194 -19.75 -13.86 4.11
CA TYR A 194 -18.48 -14.09 3.44
C TYR A 194 -18.55 -13.76 1.94
N LYS A 195 -19.59 -14.18 1.23
CA LYS A 195 -19.80 -13.83 -0.19
C LYS A 195 -19.89 -12.33 -0.41
N CYS A 196 -20.53 -11.61 0.50
CA CYS A 196 -20.65 -10.16 0.44
C CYS A 196 -19.33 -9.44 0.69
N THR A 197 -18.53 -9.90 1.66
CA THR A 197 -17.27 -9.26 2.06
C THR A 197 -16.04 -9.81 1.34
N ARG A 198 -16.15 -11.01 0.74
CA ARG A 198 -15.05 -11.80 0.13
C ARG A 198 -13.81 -11.91 1.03
N GLY A 199 -13.99 -11.85 2.34
CA GLY A 199 -12.89 -11.92 3.28
C GLY A 199 -12.02 -10.65 3.35
N ILE A 200 -12.42 -9.56 2.70
CA ILE A 200 -11.67 -8.29 2.70
C ILE A 200 -11.85 -7.61 4.06
N PRO A 201 -10.77 -7.43 4.86
CA PRO A 201 -10.86 -6.92 6.24
C PRO A 201 -11.57 -5.57 6.36
N TYR A 202 -11.40 -4.69 5.37
CA TYR A 202 -12.07 -3.40 5.32
C TYR A 202 -13.60 -3.55 5.31
N TYR A 203 -14.13 -4.42 4.44
CA TYR A 203 -15.56 -4.68 4.34
C TYR A 203 -16.08 -5.43 5.55
N ILE A 204 -15.35 -6.44 6.03
CA ILE A 204 -15.72 -7.16 7.25
C ILE A 204 -15.90 -6.18 8.41
N ASN A 205 -14.96 -5.26 8.62
CA ASN A 205 -15.05 -4.27 9.69
C ASN A 205 -16.22 -3.30 9.56
N ILE A 206 -16.55 -2.87 8.34
CA ILE A 206 -17.67 -1.96 8.11
C ILE A 206 -18.98 -2.69 8.37
N PHE A 207 -19.18 -3.86 7.76
CA PHE A 207 -20.43 -4.61 7.91
C PHE A 207 -20.60 -5.19 9.32
N ALA A 208 -19.52 -5.61 9.98
CA ALA A 208 -19.61 -6.08 11.35
C ALA A 208 -20.18 -5.02 12.33
N LYS A 209 -19.93 -3.73 12.06
CA LYS A 209 -20.44 -2.63 12.93
C LYS A 209 -21.94 -2.48 12.92
N ILE A 210 -22.60 -2.86 11.83
CA ILE A 210 -24.02 -2.69 11.63
C ILE A 210 -24.82 -3.97 11.87
N LEU A 211 -24.15 -5.12 12.06
CA LEU A 211 -24.84 -6.35 12.40
C LEU A 211 -25.56 -6.22 13.74
N PRO A 212 -26.86 -6.59 13.81
CA PRO A 212 -27.58 -6.64 15.08
C PRO A 212 -26.98 -7.64 16.06
N GLU A 213 -27.16 -7.36 17.35
CA GLU A 213 -26.71 -8.23 18.43
C GLU A 213 -27.90 -8.97 19.04
N ASN A 214 -27.62 -10.11 19.71
CA ASN A 214 -28.59 -10.89 20.48
C ASN A 214 -29.74 -11.48 19.67
N ILE A 215 -29.58 -11.60 18.37
CA ILE A 215 -30.48 -12.32 17.49
C ILE A 215 -29.66 -13.22 16.58
N THR A 216 -30.23 -14.34 16.15
CA THR A 216 -29.62 -15.19 15.11
C THR A 216 -30.00 -14.66 13.75
N LEU A 217 -29.00 -14.17 13.02
CA LEU A 217 -29.16 -13.63 11.67
C LEU A 217 -29.30 -14.73 10.65
N THR A 218 -30.21 -14.52 9.71
CA THR A 218 -30.45 -15.39 8.54
C THR A 218 -29.80 -14.78 7.29
N GLU A 219 -29.74 -15.58 6.19
CA GLU A 219 -29.27 -15.08 4.90
C GLU A 219 -30.00 -13.82 4.44
N ASN A 220 -31.32 -13.77 4.58
CA ASN A 220 -32.12 -12.61 4.18
C ASN A 220 -31.75 -11.35 4.98
N ASN A 221 -31.52 -11.48 6.29
CA ASN A 221 -31.07 -10.36 7.10
C ASN A 221 -29.74 -9.82 6.59
N ILE A 222 -28.79 -10.68 6.21
CA ILE A 222 -27.52 -10.25 5.65
C ILE A 222 -27.70 -9.53 4.32
N ILE A 223 -28.59 -10.04 3.44
CA ILE A 223 -28.86 -9.40 2.14
C ILE A 223 -29.43 -8.00 2.32
N GLU A 224 -30.40 -7.82 3.22
CA GLU A 224 -31.01 -6.52 3.49
C GLU A 224 -30.00 -5.53 4.08
N LEU A 225 -29.31 -5.93 5.15
CA LEU A 225 -28.26 -5.11 5.78
C LEU A 225 -27.17 -4.72 4.80
N PHE A 226 -26.81 -5.60 3.89
CA PHE A 226 -25.81 -5.32 2.89
C PHE A 226 -26.29 -4.27 1.87
N LYS A 227 -27.54 -4.39 1.39
CA LYS A 227 -28.11 -3.40 0.46
C LYS A 227 -28.13 -2.00 1.06
N ASP A 228 -28.57 -1.88 2.32
CA ASP A 228 -28.63 -0.61 3.03
C ASP A 228 -27.26 0.00 3.31
N SER A 229 -26.25 -0.86 3.40
CA SER A 229 -24.88 -0.47 3.78
C SER A 229 -24.00 -0.07 2.61
N ILE A 230 -24.37 -0.38 1.38
CA ILE A 230 -23.59 0.03 0.19
C ILE A 230 -23.38 1.55 0.15
N GLU A 231 -24.34 2.32 0.63
CA GLU A 231 -24.24 3.78 0.68
C GLU A 231 -23.09 4.27 1.60
N TYR A 232 -22.75 3.55 2.67
CA TYR A 232 -21.59 3.89 3.52
C TYR A 232 -20.25 3.74 2.82
N LEU A 233 -20.20 2.88 1.79
CA LEU A 233 -19.01 2.69 0.95
C LEU A 233 -18.98 3.62 -0.26
N ALA A 234 -20.10 4.27 -0.56
CA ALA A 234 -20.25 5.11 -1.76
C ALA A 234 -19.16 6.19 -1.86
N VAL A 235 -18.79 6.83 -0.75
CA VAL A 235 -17.73 7.86 -0.75
C VAL A 235 -16.41 7.31 -1.23
N HIS A 236 -16.04 6.11 -0.80
CA HIS A 236 -14.81 5.43 -1.25
C HIS A 236 -14.89 5.09 -2.74
N PHE A 237 -16.01 4.54 -3.20
CA PHE A 237 -16.20 4.17 -4.61
C PHE A 237 -16.27 5.39 -5.53
N VAL A 238 -16.95 6.46 -5.11
CA VAL A 238 -16.96 7.74 -5.85
C VAL A 238 -15.54 8.28 -6.02
N PHE A 239 -14.72 8.23 -4.95
CA PHE A 239 -13.34 8.68 -5.03
C PHE A 239 -12.51 7.81 -5.98
N MET A 240 -12.62 6.48 -5.91
CA MET A 240 -11.95 5.59 -6.86
C MET A 240 -12.41 5.85 -8.30
N TRP A 241 -13.72 5.94 -8.51
CA TRP A 241 -14.33 6.19 -9.81
C TRP A 241 -13.90 7.51 -10.44
N SER A 242 -13.78 8.56 -9.64
CA SER A 242 -13.37 9.89 -10.10
C SER A 242 -11.92 9.97 -10.59
N LYS A 243 -11.06 9.03 -10.20
CA LYS A 243 -9.67 8.93 -10.66
C LYS A 243 -9.51 8.26 -12.02
N LEU A 244 -10.56 7.61 -12.51
CA LEU A 244 -10.54 6.87 -13.76
C LEU A 244 -10.80 7.81 -14.94
N THR A 245 -10.10 7.57 -16.03
CA THR A 245 -10.40 8.21 -17.30
C THR A 245 -11.74 7.71 -17.85
N PHE A 246 -12.37 8.49 -18.71
CA PHE A 246 -13.64 8.13 -19.35
C PHE A 246 -13.58 6.76 -20.07
N GLN A 247 -12.44 6.44 -20.69
CA GLN A 247 -12.24 5.14 -21.34
C GLN A 247 -12.19 3.98 -20.32
N GLU A 248 -11.50 4.17 -19.19
CA GLU A 248 -11.43 3.19 -18.12
C GLU A 248 -12.79 2.94 -17.50
N GLN A 249 -13.55 4.00 -17.25
CA GLN A 249 -14.93 3.91 -16.77
C GLN A 249 -15.81 3.09 -17.73
N LYS A 250 -15.73 3.36 -19.03
CA LYS A 250 -16.46 2.57 -20.04
C LYS A 250 -16.06 1.10 -20.06
N ILE A 251 -14.77 0.79 -19.88
CA ILE A 251 -14.31 -0.60 -19.78
C ILE A 251 -14.99 -1.28 -18.59
N ILE A 252 -14.94 -0.67 -17.40
CA ILE A 252 -15.56 -1.25 -16.19
C ILE A 252 -17.07 -1.43 -16.38
N ILE A 253 -17.77 -0.43 -16.92
CA ILE A 253 -19.21 -0.54 -17.22
C ILE A 253 -19.48 -1.73 -18.15
N SER A 254 -18.65 -1.92 -19.16
CA SER A 254 -18.83 -3.06 -20.09
C SER A 254 -18.66 -4.42 -19.42
N LEU A 255 -17.99 -4.49 -18.27
CA LEU A 255 -17.74 -5.71 -17.51
C LEU A 255 -18.79 -5.99 -16.42
N LEU A 256 -19.71 -5.06 -16.17
CA LEU A 256 -20.70 -5.20 -15.09
C LEU A 256 -21.54 -6.48 -15.21
N ASP A 257 -21.97 -6.83 -16.42
CA ASP A 257 -22.86 -7.96 -16.62
C ASP A 257 -22.11 -9.29 -16.62
N ASN A 258 -20.99 -9.36 -17.34
CA ASN A 258 -20.24 -10.59 -17.55
C ASN A 258 -18.74 -10.33 -17.77
N PRO A 259 -17.88 -11.28 -17.38
CA PRO A 259 -16.48 -11.29 -17.78
C PRO A 259 -16.33 -11.32 -19.30
N LYS A 260 -15.47 -10.47 -19.87
CA LYS A 260 -15.26 -10.32 -21.31
C LYS A 260 -13.83 -10.51 -21.74
N LYS A 261 -13.63 -11.08 -22.92
CA LYS A 261 -12.35 -11.06 -23.61
C LYS A 261 -12.04 -9.64 -24.11
N ARG A 262 -10.77 -9.34 -24.31
CA ARG A 262 -10.33 -8.03 -24.80
C ARG A 262 -11.01 -7.63 -26.11
N ILE A 263 -11.20 -8.58 -27.04
CA ILE A 263 -11.88 -8.32 -28.31
C ILE A 263 -13.35 -7.96 -28.11
N GLU A 264 -14.02 -8.60 -27.14
CA GLU A 264 -15.42 -8.32 -26.81
C GLU A 264 -15.58 -6.93 -26.18
N ILE A 265 -14.61 -6.49 -25.34
CA ILE A 265 -14.57 -5.12 -24.80
C ILE A 265 -14.36 -4.13 -25.94
N ALA A 266 -13.41 -4.39 -26.85
CA ALA A 266 -13.12 -3.54 -27.99
C ALA A 266 -14.36 -3.33 -28.87
N ASN A 267 -15.08 -4.42 -29.15
CA ASN A 267 -16.32 -4.39 -29.95
C ASN A 267 -17.43 -3.60 -29.22
N ALA A 268 -17.64 -3.86 -27.93
CA ALA A 268 -18.63 -3.16 -27.11
C ALA A 268 -18.39 -1.65 -27.07
N LEU A 269 -17.12 -1.22 -27.01
CA LEU A 269 -16.73 0.18 -26.94
C LEU A 269 -16.51 0.81 -28.33
N LYS A 270 -16.58 0.03 -29.40
CA LYS A 270 -16.32 0.46 -30.80
C LYS A 270 -14.92 1.08 -30.96
N VAL A 271 -13.92 0.45 -30.38
CA VAL A 271 -12.52 0.85 -30.43
C VAL A 271 -11.62 -0.28 -30.93
N THR A 272 -10.37 0.01 -31.27
CA THR A 272 -9.42 -1.02 -31.64
C THR A 272 -8.92 -1.79 -30.40
N SER A 273 -8.67 -3.09 -30.53
CA SER A 273 -8.11 -3.89 -29.43
C SER A 273 -6.76 -3.35 -28.92
N GLY A 274 -5.98 -2.72 -29.80
CA GLY A 274 -4.70 -2.08 -29.45
C GLY A 274 -4.83 -0.92 -28.49
N SER A 275 -5.87 -0.07 -28.65
CA SER A 275 -6.08 1.10 -27.80
C SER A 275 -6.47 0.74 -26.35
N LEU A 276 -6.85 -0.51 -26.09
CA LEU A 276 -7.20 -1.00 -24.75
C LEU A 276 -5.99 -1.42 -23.90
N ASN A 277 -4.77 -1.52 -24.48
CA ASN A 277 -3.60 -2.00 -23.73
C ASN A 277 -3.35 -1.17 -22.46
N ARG A 278 -3.17 0.13 -22.64
CA ARG A 278 -2.83 1.04 -21.55
C ARG A 278 -3.95 1.13 -20.50
N PRO A 279 -5.21 1.34 -20.85
CA PRO A 279 -6.28 1.40 -19.86
C PRO A 279 -6.53 0.07 -19.15
N LEU A 280 -6.45 -1.07 -19.82
CA LEU A 280 -6.59 -2.38 -19.16
C LEU A 280 -5.45 -2.65 -18.16
N ASN A 281 -4.20 -2.38 -18.54
CA ASN A 281 -3.07 -2.53 -17.63
C ASN A 281 -3.22 -1.64 -16.41
N ARG A 282 -3.63 -0.38 -16.60
CA ARG A 282 -3.84 0.53 -15.46
C ARG A 282 -4.98 0.08 -14.54
N LEU A 283 -6.06 -0.46 -15.09
CA LEU A 283 -7.14 -1.03 -14.28
C LEU A 283 -6.71 -2.30 -13.51
N LEU A 284 -5.83 -3.12 -14.11
CA LEU A 284 -5.19 -4.26 -13.44
C LEU A 284 -4.23 -3.80 -12.32
N ASP A 285 -3.44 -2.76 -12.59
CA ASP A 285 -2.51 -2.18 -11.59
C ASP A 285 -3.25 -1.57 -10.40
N PHE A 286 -4.46 -1.04 -10.61
CA PHE A 286 -5.34 -0.53 -9.57
C PHE A 286 -6.17 -1.61 -8.87
N ASP A 287 -6.00 -2.88 -9.26
CA ASP A 287 -6.78 -4.02 -8.75
C ASP A 287 -8.31 -3.85 -8.90
N LEU A 288 -8.75 -3.05 -9.88
CA LEU A 288 -10.16 -2.85 -10.18
C LEU A 288 -10.75 -3.94 -11.07
N ILE A 289 -9.89 -4.53 -11.89
CA ILE A 289 -10.21 -5.70 -12.72
C ILE A 289 -9.13 -6.77 -12.55
N GLU A 290 -9.51 -8.01 -12.76
CA GLU A 290 -8.60 -9.16 -12.81
C GLU A 290 -8.74 -9.88 -14.16
N TYR A 291 -7.69 -10.62 -14.53
CA TYR A 291 -7.67 -11.43 -15.75
C TYR A 291 -7.63 -12.89 -15.39
N VAL A 292 -8.80 -13.56 -15.54
CA VAL A 292 -9.01 -14.96 -15.15
C VAL A 292 -9.65 -15.70 -16.32
N ASN A 293 -9.16 -16.90 -16.63
CA ASN A 293 -9.70 -17.75 -17.69
C ASN A 293 -9.86 -17.03 -19.04
N ASP A 294 -8.84 -16.26 -19.43
CA ASP A 294 -8.80 -15.52 -20.70
C ASP A 294 -9.85 -14.40 -20.83
N LYS A 295 -10.37 -13.92 -19.69
CA LYS A 295 -11.36 -12.84 -19.60
C LYS A 295 -11.00 -11.83 -18.50
N TYR A 296 -11.39 -10.59 -18.72
CA TYR A 296 -11.36 -9.55 -17.71
C TYR A 296 -12.69 -9.53 -16.95
N GLN A 297 -12.60 -9.37 -15.65
CA GLN A 297 -13.75 -9.19 -14.75
C GLN A 297 -13.45 -8.18 -13.66
N ILE A 298 -14.48 -7.60 -13.05
CA ILE A 298 -14.32 -6.68 -11.94
C ILE A 298 -13.89 -7.48 -10.70
N THR A 299 -12.83 -7.04 -10.04
CA THR A 299 -12.27 -7.71 -8.86
C THR A 299 -13.22 -7.64 -7.66
N ASP A 300 -13.83 -6.46 -7.45
CA ASP A 300 -14.64 -6.17 -6.28
C ASP A 300 -16.15 -6.24 -6.60
N PRO A 301 -16.89 -7.23 -6.07
CA PRO A 301 -18.32 -7.36 -6.29
C PRO A 301 -19.15 -6.26 -5.61
N ILE A 302 -18.62 -5.64 -4.53
CA ILE A 302 -19.32 -4.54 -3.86
C ILE A 302 -19.26 -3.30 -4.74
N PHE A 303 -18.09 -3.03 -5.29
CA PHE A 303 -17.92 -1.96 -6.27
C PHE A 303 -18.78 -2.19 -7.50
N SER A 304 -18.81 -3.42 -8.03
CA SER A 304 -19.69 -3.80 -9.14
C SER A 304 -21.16 -3.55 -8.83
N ASN A 305 -21.61 -3.94 -7.62
CA ASN A 305 -23.00 -3.77 -7.20
C ASN A 305 -23.36 -2.28 -6.98
N TRP A 306 -22.45 -1.51 -6.39
CA TRP A 306 -22.60 -0.06 -6.26
C TRP A 306 -22.75 0.62 -7.62
N LEU A 307 -21.94 0.24 -8.61
CA LEU A 307 -22.04 0.79 -9.96
C LEU A 307 -23.40 0.45 -10.60
N ARG A 308 -23.86 -0.79 -10.51
CA ARG A 308 -25.19 -1.19 -11.01
C ARG A 308 -26.28 -0.32 -10.43
N ASN A 309 -26.33 -0.21 -9.09
CA ASN A 309 -27.34 0.60 -8.42
C ASN A 309 -27.27 2.09 -8.80
N SER A 310 -26.05 2.60 -9.08
CA SER A 310 -25.86 3.99 -9.49
C SER A 310 -26.31 4.26 -10.93
N TYR A 311 -26.19 3.27 -11.81
CA TYR A 311 -26.60 3.38 -13.22
C TYR A 311 -28.07 3.02 -13.43
N GLU A 312 -28.63 2.04 -12.70
CA GLU A 312 -30.05 1.71 -12.77
C GLU A 312 -30.96 2.81 -12.24
N LYS A 313 -30.50 3.64 -11.29
CA LYS A 313 -31.24 4.80 -10.78
C LYS A 313 -31.24 5.99 -11.72
N ASN A 314 -30.39 6.00 -12.76
CA ASN A 314 -30.21 7.12 -13.70
C ASN A 314 -30.63 6.76 -15.14
N GLY A 315 -31.18 5.58 -15.41
CA GLY A 315 -31.73 5.13 -16.67
C GLY A 315 -33.22 4.92 -16.53
#